data_c51c9f286705bd5bbd87467df89a404e
#
_entry.id   c51c9f286705bd5bbd87467df89a404e
#
_cell.length_a   1.000
_cell.length_b   1.000
_cell.length_c   1.000
_cell.angle_alpha   90.00
_cell.angle_beta   90.00
_cell.angle_gamma   90.00
#
_symmetry.space_group_name_H-M   'P 1'
#
loop_
_entity.id
_entity.type
_entity.pdbx_description
1 polymer ?
#
loop_
_entity_poly.entity_id
_entity_poly.type
_entity_poly.pdbx_seq_one_letter_code
_entity_poly.pdbx_strand_id
1 'polypeptide(L)'
;MIITLLVLVTLLLVVLGYILAATETAFTYIPRSELDNLTEGGKRRRLKAVSEGIDHFMFSLRLWSAFIDTLAILAFYSLSLAIFSSSVMAIALTAVVMTLLSYVLFAYYPRRAGRARPLHFVKTYYSLTYYLTKVLGPLPRVATESKDEANQEGNTSAGYFTEEEILEFVDRASSQDVIEDDEAQMVQSIFELGDTRLRSVMVPRTDMVTIDISETVENAINLFMRSGYSRIPVLGEDFDDVR
;
A
#
# COMPACT_ATOMS: atom_id res chain seq x y z
N MET A 1 -12.77 19.23 43.43
CA MET A 1 -13.75 18.98 42.36
C MET A 1 -13.18 19.27 40.95
N ILE A 2 -12.63 20.46 40.67
CA ILE A 2 -12.06 20.80 39.34
C ILE A 2 -10.87 19.91 38.97
N ILE A 3 -9.93 19.68 39.87
CA ILE A 3 -8.74 18.84 39.63
C ILE A 3 -9.14 17.41 39.30
N THR A 4 -10.08 16.83 40.05
CA THR A 4 -10.57 15.47 39.79
C THR A 4 -11.26 15.34 38.41
N LEU A 5 -12.02 16.37 38.03
CA LEU A 5 -12.63 16.46 36.71
C LEU A 5 -11.58 16.51 35.59
N LEU A 6 -10.55 17.36 35.74
CA LEU A 6 -9.46 17.48 34.77
C LEU A 6 -8.66 16.17 34.61
N VAL A 7 -8.40 15.47 35.72
CA VAL A 7 -7.76 14.16 35.70
C VAL A 7 -8.59 13.16 34.92
N LEU A 8 -9.91 13.08 35.17
CA LEU A 8 -10.82 12.19 34.48
C LEU A 8 -10.91 12.50 32.98
N VAL A 9 -11.00 13.78 32.62
CA VAL A 9 -11.02 14.21 31.22
C VAL A 9 -9.71 13.84 30.50
N THR A 10 -8.57 14.11 31.11
CA THR A 10 -7.27 13.75 30.54
C THR A 10 -7.15 12.24 30.33
N LEU A 11 -7.54 11.45 31.33
CA LEU A 11 -7.51 9.98 31.23
C LEU A 11 -8.43 9.48 30.11
N LEU A 12 -9.65 10.04 30.01
CA LEU A 12 -10.59 9.69 28.95
C LEU A 12 -10.04 9.98 27.56
N LEU A 13 -9.43 11.17 27.37
CA LEU A 13 -8.84 11.57 26.09
C LEU A 13 -7.66 10.66 25.73
N VAL A 14 -6.81 10.30 26.68
CA VAL A 14 -5.69 9.37 26.45
C VAL A 14 -6.20 7.98 26.03
N VAL A 15 -7.22 7.44 26.69
CA VAL A 15 -7.82 6.14 26.31
C VAL A 15 -8.45 6.21 24.93
N LEU A 16 -9.17 7.28 24.62
CA LEU A 16 -9.80 7.46 23.32
C LEU A 16 -8.76 7.57 22.19
N GLY A 17 -7.71 8.35 22.41
CA GLY A 17 -6.60 8.47 21.48
C GLY A 17 -5.87 7.14 21.24
N TYR A 18 -5.65 6.35 22.30
CA TYR A 18 -5.11 4.99 22.19
C TYR A 18 -5.96 4.10 21.29
N ILE A 19 -7.29 4.10 21.47
CA ILE A 19 -8.23 3.29 20.67
C ILE A 19 -8.18 3.72 19.21
N LEU A 20 -8.16 5.03 18.92
CA LEU A 20 -8.11 5.53 17.54
C LEU A 20 -6.79 5.17 16.85
N ALA A 21 -5.66 5.36 17.52
CA ALA A 21 -4.34 5.00 16.98
C ALA A 21 -4.19 3.48 16.76
N ALA A 22 -4.73 2.66 17.66
CA ALA A 22 -4.75 1.21 17.49
C ALA A 22 -5.65 0.78 16.32
N THR A 23 -6.79 1.46 16.14
CA THR A 23 -7.73 1.18 15.04
C THR A 23 -7.12 1.61 13.69
N GLU A 24 -6.49 2.77 13.62
CA GLU A 24 -5.74 3.22 12.44
C GLU A 24 -4.70 2.17 12.02
N THR A 25 -3.89 1.71 12.96
CA THR A 25 -2.89 0.67 12.70
C THR A 25 -3.54 -0.64 12.27
N ALA A 26 -4.65 -1.04 12.88
CA ALA A 26 -5.35 -2.27 12.51
C ALA A 26 -5.86 -2.23 11.06
N PHE A 27 -6.38 -1.10 10.59
CA PHE A 27 -6.79 -0.92 9.19
C PHE A 27 -5.61 -0.94 8.21
N THR A 28 -4.42 -0.49 8.64
CA THR A 28 -3.21 -0.54 7.81
C THR A 28 -2.70 -1.97 7.59
N TYR A 29 -2.85 -2.85 8.61
CA TYR A 29 -2.27 -4.20 8.57
C TYR A 29 -3.28 -5.32 8.30
N ILE A 30 -4.57 -5.03 8.13
CA ILE A 30 -5.56 -6.05 7.79
C ILE A 30 -5.45 -6.42 6.30
N PRO A 31 -5.36 -7.71 5.93
CA PRO A 31 -5.42 -8.14 4.55
C PRO A 31 -6.78 -7.80 3.92
N ARG A 32 -6.78 -7.33 2.68
CA ARG A 32 -8.03 -7.00 1.95
C ARG A 32 -8.97 -8.20 1.86
N SER A 33 -8.44 -9.38 1.62
CA SER A 33 -9.23 -10.64 1.58
C SER A 33 -10.00 -10.92 2.88
N GLU A 34 -9.42 -10.61 4.04
CA GLU A 34 -10.11 -10.75 5.32
C GLU A 34 -11.18 -9.66 5.52
N LEU A 35 -10.93 -8.46 5.03
CA LEU A 35 -11.90 -7.37 5.07
C LEU A 35 -13.13 -7.71 4.21
N ASP A 36 -12.92 -8.24 3.01
CA ASP A 36 -13.97 -8.66 2.08
C ASP A 36 -14.80 -9.81 2.66
N ASN A 37 -14.18 -10.82 3.25
CA ASN A 37 -14.86 -11.91 3.96
C ASN A 37 -15.76 -11.41 5.10
N LEU A 38 -15.40 -10.29 5.75
CA LEU A 38 -16.23 -9.67 6.78
C LEU A 38 -17.44 -8.93 6.20
N THR A 39 -17.40 -8.56 4.92
CA THR A 39 -18.46 -7.80 4.23
C THR A 39 -19.44 -8.69 3.50
N GLU A 40 -19.06 -9.90 3.06
CA GLU A 40 -19.90 -10.84 2.28
C GLU A 40 -21.18 -11.28 3.02
N GLY A 41 -21.23 -11.19 4.34
CA GLY A 41 -22.41 -11.57 5.14
C GLY A 41 -23.62 -10.63 5.05
N GLY A 42 -23.64 -9.59 4.21
CA GLY A 42 -24.77 -8.67 3.96
C GLY A 42 -25.24 -7.83 5.16
N LYS A 43 -24.79 -8.12 6.35
CA LYS A 43 -25.24 -7.50 7.61
C LYS A 43 -24.49 -6.21 8.00
N ARG A 44 -23.41 -5.83 7.29
CA ARG A 44 -22.54 -4.74 7.70
C ARG A 44 -22.32 -3.71 6.59
N ARG A 45 -23.39 -3.11 6.10
CA ARG A 45 -23.33 -2.01 5.11
C ARG A 45 -22.30 -0.92 5.43
N ARG A 46 -22.09 -0.63 6.72
CA ARG A 46 -21.08 0.36 7.17
C ARG A 46 -19.65 -0.15 7.00
N LEU A 47 -19.42 -1.43 7.26
CA LEU A 47 -18.09 -2.02 7.08
C LEU A 47 -17.72 -2.05 5.59
N LYS A 48 -18.68 -2.34 4.71
CA LYS A 48 -18.49 -2.26 3.25
C LYS A 48 -18.14 -0.85 2.81
N ALA A 49 -18.85 0.18 3.30
CA ALA A 49 -18.51 1.57 3.02
C ALA A 49 -17.09 1.95 3.51
N VAL A 50 -16.63 1.38 4.64
CA VAL A 50 -15.27 1.60 5.14
C VAL A 50 -14.24 0.89 4.27
N SER A 51 -14.51 -0.32 3.78
CA SER A 51 -13.57 -1.06 2.91
C SER A 51 -13.43 -0.43 1.52
N GLU A 52 -14.52 0.09 0.95
CA GLU A 52 -14.52 0.78 -0.34
C GLU A 52 -13.83 2.16 -0.30
N GLY A 53 -13.78 2.81 0.87
CA GLY A 53 -13.16 4.13 1.05
C GLY A 53 -12.05 4.15 2.10
N ILE A 54 -11.24 3.10 2.18
CA ILE A 54 -10.29 2.90 3.28
C ILE A 54 -9.34 4.09 3.49
N ASP A 55 -8.86 4.71 2.43
CA ASP A 55 -7.95 5.86 2.48
C ASP A 55 -8.61 7.08 3.13
N HIS A 56 -9.86 7.34 2.81
CA HIS A 56 -10.68 8.36 3.46
C HIS A 56 -10.84 8.12 4.95
N PHE A 57 -11.11 6.87 5.33
CA PHE A 57 -11.31 6.50 6.71
C PHE A 57 -10.00 6.56 7.50
N MET A 58 -8.88 6.16 6.90
CA MET A 58 -7.56 6.26 7.50
C MET A 58 -7.13 7.71 7.72
N PHE A 59 -7.34 8.59 6.72
CA PHE A 59 -7.08 10.01 6.88
C PHE A 59 -7.90 10.61 8.02
N SER A 60 -9.19 10.28 8.09
CA SER A 60 -10.08 10.75 9.16
C SER A 60 -9.64 10.28 10.53
N LEU A 61 -9.25 9.01 10.68
CA LEU A 61 -8.74 8.46 11.94
C LEU A 61 -7.46 9.16 12.39
N ARG A 62 -6.54 9.40 11.46
CA ARG A 62 -5.29 10.11 11.72
C ARG A 62 -5.55 11.55 12.20
N LEU A 63 -6.46 12.24 11.55
CA LEU A 63 -6.82 13.60 11.93
C LEU A 63 -7.50 13.66 13.30
N TRP A 64 -8.42 12.74 13.58
CA TRP A 64 -9.06 12.63 14.88
C TRP A 64 -8.07 12.22 15.99
N SER A 65 -7.14 11.32 15.73
CA SER A 65 -6.13 10.94 16.71
C SER A 65 -5.23 12.13 17.08
N ALA A 66 -4.78 12.91 16.09
CA ALA A 66 -4.01 14.12 16.29
C ALA A 66 -4.80 15.20 17.08
N PHE A 67 -6.08 15.37 16.76
CA PHE A 67 -6.95 16.30 17.47
C PHE A 67 -7.13 15.90 18.93
N ILE A 68 -7.36 14.63 19.22
CA ILE A 68 -7.53 14.12 20.58
C ILE A 68 -6.21 14.20 21.37
N ASP A 69 -5.06 13.92 20.74
CA ASP A 69 -3.75 14.09 21.37
C ASP A 69 -3.53 15.55 21.77
N THR A 70 -3.84 16.50 20.88
CA THR A 70 -3.76 17.93 21.17
C THR A 70 -4.67 18.33 22.35
N LEU A 71 -5.91 17.83 22.37
CA LEU A 71 -6.83 18.08 23.50
C LEU A 71 -6.32 17.47 24.80
N ALA A 72 -5.70 16.28 24.76
CA ALA A 72 -5.11 15.65 25.93
C ALA A 72 -3.94 16.47 26.49
N ILE A 73 -3.10 17.04 25.61
CA ILE A 73 -2.01 17.95 26.01
C ILE A 73 -2.57 19.20 26.70
N LEU A 74 -3.61 19.82 26.12
CA LEU A 74 -4.24 21.01 26.69
C LEU A 74 -4.92 20.72 28.04
N ALA A 75 -5.59 19.58 28.17
CA ALA A 75 -6.20 19.16 29.42
C ALA A 75 -5.15 18.91 30.50
N PHE A 76 -4.05 18.26 30.17
CA PHE A 76 -2.94 18.02 31.08
C PHE A 76 -2.22 19.31 31.46
N TYR A 77 -2.06 20.25 30.53
CA TYR A 77 -1.53 21.58 30.83
C TYR A 77 -2.42 22.32 31.82
N SER A 78 -3.74 22.31 31.64
CA SER A 78 -4.69 22.90 32.54
C SER A 78 -4.62 22.27 33.95
N LEU A 79 -4.41 20.95 34.02
CA LEU A 79 -4.20 20.23 35.27
C LEU A 79 -2.88 20.67 35.93
N SER A 80 -1.81 20.79 35.16
CA SER A 80 -0.50 21.23 35.66
C SER A 80 -0.56 22.65 36.23
N LEU A 81 -1.29 23.56 35.57
CA LEU A 81 -1.53 24.94 36.10
C LEU A 81 -2.33 24.96 37.40
N ALA A 82 -3.25 24.01 37.58
CA ALA A 82 -4.04 23.91 38.82
C ALA A 82 -3.20 23.41 40.02
N ILE A 83 -2.07 22.73 39.74
CA ILE A 83 -1.17 22.18 40.77
C ILE A 83 0.02 23.11 41.03
N PHE A 84 0.60 23.68 39.99
CA PHE A 84 1.79 24.52 40.08
C PHE A 84 1.45 26.01 39.94
N SER A 85 1.93 26.82 40.85
CA SER A 85 1.72 28.28 40.80
C SER A 85 2.54 28.98 39.69
N SER A 86 3.57 28.31 39.16
CA SER A 86 4.43 28.83 38.10
C SER A 86 4.01 28.27 36.74
N SER A 87 3.65 29.16 35.83
CA SER A 87 3.30 28.78 34.43
C SER A 87 4.48 28.14 33.67
N VAL A 88 5.72 28.57 33.99
CA VAL A 88 6.93 28.00 33.37
C VAL A 88 7.13 26.53 33.77
N MET A 89 6.93 26.23 35.08
CA MET A 89 7.01 24.84 35.55
C MET A 89 5.89 23.97 34.95
N ALA A 90 4.68 24.52 34.86
CA ALA A 90 3.55 23.79 34.24
C ALA A 90 3.81 23.47 32.76
N ILE A 91 4.36 24.41 31.99
CA ILE A 91 4.74 24.19 30.58
C ILE A 91 5.84 23.13 30.49
N ALA A 92 6.92 23.25 31.24
CA ALA A 92 8.05 22.33 31.24
C ALA A 92 7.61 20.89 31.60
N LEU A 93 6.82 20.75 32.66
CA LEU A 93 6.27 19.44 33.06
C LEU A 93 5.37 18.86 31.99
N THR A 94 4.46 19.65 31.42
CA THR A 94 3.56 19.22 30.36
C THR A 94 4.35 18.76 29.13
N ALA A 95 5.34 19.55 28.69
CA ALA A 95 6.16 19.21 27.53
C ALA A 95 6.88 17.86 27.73
N VAL A 96 7.54 17.65 28.86
CA VAL A 96 8.27 16.40 29.11
C VAL A 96 7.32 15.20 29.26
N VAL A 97 6.32 15.33 30.14
CA VAL A 97 5.42 14.21 30.46
C VAL A 97 4.58 13.84 29.26
N MET A 98 3.97 14.82 28.58
CA MET A 98 3.10 14.53 27.44
C MET A 98 3.88 14.05 26.21
N THR A 99 5.10 14.51 25.97
CA THR A 99 5.93 13.96 24.89
C THR A 99 6.22 12.47 25.11
N LEU A 100 6.61 12.08 26.31
CA LEU A 100 6.85 10.69 26.66
C LEU A 100 5.57 9.86 26.60
N LEU A 101 4.48 10.39 27.12
CA LEU A 101 3.19 9.72 27.17
C LEU A 101 2.61 9.55 25.76
N SER A 102 2.66 10.60 24.93
CA SER A 102 2.23 10.53 23.53
C SER A 102 3.04 9.50 22.74
N TYR A 103 4.37 9.50 22.89
CA TYR A 103 5.19 8.50 22.23
C TYR A 103 4.82 7.07 22.63
N VAL A 104 4.65 6.81 23.91
CA VAL A 104 4.37 5.49 24.45
C VAL A 104 2.93 5.06 24.16
N LEU A 105 1.93 5.90 24.49
CA LEU A 105 0.52 5.54 24.45
C LEU A 105 -0.16 5.81 23.10
N PHE A 106 0.36 6.69 22.25
CA PHE A 106 -0.22 6.97 20.92
C PHE A 106 0.62 6.43 19.76
N ALA A 107 1.94 6.24 19.95
CA ALA A 107 2.80 5.72 18.90
C ALA A 107 3.20 4.26 19.11
N TYR A 108 3.74 3.89 20.26
CA TYR A 108 4.36 2.58 20.46
C TYR A 108 3.35 1.45 20.74
N TYR A 109 2.59 1.55 21.82
CA TYR A 109 1.66 0.49 22.24
C TYR A 109 0.47 0.28 21.30
N PRO A 110 -0.20 1.32 20.76
CA PRO A 110 -1.32 1.14 19.86
C PRO A 110 -0.92 0.46 18.56
N ARG A 111 0.26 0.83 17.99
CA ARG A 111 0.79 0.18 16.80
C ARG A 111 1.05 -1.30 17.02
N ARG A 112 1.58 -1.67 18.18
CA ARG A 112 1.78 -3.08 18.54
C ARG A 112 0.45 -3.81 18.73
N ALA A 113 -0.51 -3.21 19.42
CA ALA A 113 -1.84 -3.81 19.67
C ALA A 113 -2.65 -3.95 18.37
N GLY A 114 -2.69 -2.91 17.52
CA GLY A 114 -3.38 -2.93 16.24
C GLY A 114 -2.81 -3.98 15.28
N ARG A 115 -1.47 -4.11 15.24
CA ARG A 115 -0.79 -5.12 14.43
C ARG A 115 -1.01 -6.55 14.94
N ALA A 116 -1.03 -6.74 16.26
CA ALA A 116 -1.18 -8.07 16.86
C ALA A 116 -2.60 -8.65 16.70
N ARG A 117 -3.64 -7.80 16.68
CA ARG A 117 -5.05 -8.23 16.59
C ARG A 117 -5.89 -7.34 15.67
N PRO A 118 -5.55 -7.22 14.37
CA PRO A 118 -6.20 -6.27 13.48
C PRO A 118 -7.71 -6.53 13.35
N LEU A 119 -8.12 -7.79 13.21
CA LEU A 119 -9.53 -8.20 13.11
C LEU A 119 -10.38 -7.77 14.32
N HIS A 120 -9.82 -7.82 15.52
CA HIS A 120 -10.57 -7.44 16.72
C HIS A 120 -10.88 -5.94 16.73
N PHE A 121 -9.87 -5.10 16.45
CA PHE A 121 -10.05 -3.64 16.40
C PHE A 121 -10.99 -3.22 15.28
N VAL A 122 -10.83 -3.77 14.09
CA VAL A 122 -11.70 -3.46 12.95
C VAL A 122 -13.14 -3.86 13.26
N LYS A 123 -13.40 -5.10 13.73
CA LYS A 123 -14.74 -5.57 14.07
C LYS A 123 -15.43 -4.77 15.17
N THR A 124 -14.66 -4.27 16.13
CA THR A 124 -15.21 -3.55 17.28
C THR A 124 -15.45 -2.08 16.96
N TYR A 125 -14.50 -1.43 16.26
CA TYR A 125 -14.48 0.01 16.12
C TYR A 125 -14.84 0.55 14.72
N TYR A 126 -15.18 -0.31 13.71
CA TYR A 126 -15.61 0.14 12.38
C TYR A 126 -16.78 1.14 12.40
N SER A 127 -17.73 0.96 13.33
CA SER A 127 -18.85 1.90 13.48
C SER A 127 -18.40 3.26 13.97
N LEU A 128 -17.46 3.31 14.93
CA LEU A 128 -16.88 4.56 15.43
C LEU A 128 -16.16 5.28 14.29
N THR A 129 -15.34 4.57 13.56
CA THR A 129 -14.62 5.10 12.38
C THR A 129 -15.58 5.71 11.36
N TYR A 130 -16.65 4.98 11.02
CA TYR A 130 -17.68 5.46 10.10
C TYR A 130 -18.33 6.77 10.55
N TYR A 131 -18.69 6.89 11.82
CA TYR A 131 -19.30 8.13 12.34
C TYR A 131 -18.30 9.28 12.41
N LEU A 132 -17.07 9.02 12.82
CA LEU A 132 -16.01 10.04 12.87
C LEU A 132 -15.71 10.62 11.48
N THR A 133 -15.63 9.78 10.44
CA THR A 133 -15.46 10.24 9.07
C THR A 133 -16.65 11.06 8.59
N LYS A 134 -17.88 10.65 8.95
CA LYS A 134 -19.08 11.38 8.58
C LYS A 134 -19.13 12.79 9.21
N VAL A 135 -18.61 12.97 10.41
CA VAL A 135 -18.52 14.27 11.09
C VAL A 135 -17.54 15.21 10.37
N LEU A 136 -16.43 14.69 9.85
CA LEU A 136 -15.46 15.47 9.05
C LEU A 136 -15.98 15.88 7.66
N GLY A 137 -17.05 15.23 7.18
CA GLY A 137 -17.69 15.58 5.91
C GLY A 137 -16.78 15.41 4.69
N PRO A 138 -16.68 16.44 3.81
CA PRO A 138 -15.89 16.36 2.57
C PRO A 138 -14.38 16.56 2.75
N LEU A 139 -13.92 16.98 3.94
CA LEU A 139 -12.50 17.30 4.17
C LEU A 139 -11.54 16.16 3.77
N PRO A 140 -11.81 14.88 4.10
CA PRO A 140 -10.96 13.78 3.68
C PRO A 140 -10.90 13.59 2.16
N ARG A 141 -11.96 13.95 1.42
CA ARG A 141 -12.01 13.83 -0.05
C ARG A 141 -11.03 14.78 -0.72
N VAL A 142 -11.01 16.03 -0.29
CA VAL A 142 -10.10 17.04 -0.84
C VAL A 142 -8.63 16.64 -0.64
N ALA A 143 -8.29 16.01 0.49
CA ALA A 143 -6.93 15.58 0.77
C ALA A 143 -6.50 14.33 -0.01
N THR A 144 -7.44 13.47 -0.44
CA THR A 144 -7.17 12.29 -1.28
C THR A 144 -7.17 12.64 -2.77
N GLU A 145 -8.07 13.51 -3.23
CA GLU A 145 -8.12 13.98 -4.61
C GLU A 145 -6.81 14.66 -5.04
N SER A 146 -6.17 15.41 -4.14
CA SER A 146 -4.85 16.02 -4.40
C SER A 146 -3.73 14.99 -4.62
N LYS A 147 -3.88 13.76 -4.13
CA LYS A 147 -2.96 12.67 -4.38
C LYS A 147 -3.24 11.97 -5.71
N ASP A 148 -4.52 11.88 -6.07
CA ASP A 148 -4.94 11.26 -7.33
C ASP A 148 -4.60 12.17 -8.52
N GLU A 149 -4.66 13.50 -8.37
CA GLU A 149 -4.22 14.45 -9.40
C GLU A 149 -2.69 14.43 -9.61
N ALA A 150 -1.91 14.26 -8.55
CA ALA A 150 -0.45 14.10 -8.67
C ALA A 150 -0.04 12.75 -9.30
N ASN A 151 -0.90 11.72 -9.20
CA ASN A 151 -0.70 10.41 -9.82
C ASN A 151 -1.34 10.29 -11.22
N GLN A 152 -2.19 11.24 -11.64
CA GLN A 152 -2.84 11.21 -12.97
C GLN A 152 -1.93 11.65 -14.13
N GLU A 153 -0.74 12.20 -13.87
CA GLU A 153 0.28 12.34 -14.92
C GLU A 153 0.97 11.01 -15.29
N GLY A 154 0.72 9.96 -14.53
CA GLY A 154 1.15 8.58 -14.81
C GLY A 154 -0.02 7.62 -14.63
N ASN A 155 -0.85 7.54 -15.67
CA ASN A 155 -1.83 6.48 -15.99
C ASN A 155 -1.81 5.24 -15.07
N THR A 156 -2.42 5.30 -13.86
CA THR A 156 -2.74 4.05 -13.15
C THR A 156 -3.86 4.19 -12.12
N SER A 157 -4.86 3.37 -12.31
CA SER A 157 -5.99 3.07 -11.44
C SER A 157 -5.58 2.73 -10.00
N ALA A 158 -6.37 3.17 -9.05
CA ALA A 158 -6.23 2.95 -7.62
C ALA A 158 -5.78 1.52 -7.24
N GLY A 159 -4.64 1.43 -6.56
CA GLY A 159 -4.26 0.24 -5.78
C GLY A 159 -3.33 -0.76 -6.43
N TYR A 160 -2.75 -0.48 -7.57
CA TYR A 160 -1.73 -1.33 -8.19
C TYR A 160 -0.33 -0.77 -7.95
N PHE A 161 0.60 -1.65 -7.61
CA PHE A 161 2.02 -1.33 -7.56
C PHE A 161 2.47 -0.90 -8.96
N THR A 162 3.34 0.12 -9.04
CA THR A 162 4.05 0.42 -10.27
C THR A 162 5.11 -0.65 -10.53
N GLU A 163 5.58 -0.76 -11.77
CA GLU A 163 6.65 -1.69 -12.11
C GLU A 163 7.90 -1.42 -11.27
N GLU A 164 8.27 -0.14 -11.11
CA GLU A 164 9.41 0.28 -10.29
C GLU A 164 9.24 -0.14 -8.83
N GLU A 165 8.04 -0.04 -8.26
CA GLU A 165 7.77 -0.46 -6.88
C GLU A 165 7.87 -1.98 -6.71
N ILE A 166 7.46 -2.75 -7.72
CA ILE A 166 7.61 -4.21 -7.73
C ILE A 166 9.09 -4.58 -7.81
N LEU A 167 9.84 -3.96 -8.72
CA LEU A 167 11.28 -4.21 -8.89
C LEU A 167 12.05 -3.84 -7.61
N GLU A 168 11.74 -2.69 -6.99
CA GLU A 168 12.34 -2.30 -5.71
C GLU A 168 12.01 -3.28 -4.58
N PHE A 169 10.80 -3.87 -4.59
CA PHE A 169 10.42 -4.90 -3.62
C PHE A 169 11.22 -6.19 -3.84
N VAL A 170 11.38 -6.61 -5.09
CA VAL A 170 12.17 -7.79 -5.48
C VAL A 170 13.65 -7.61 -5.10
N ASP A 171 14.24 -6.43 -5.39
CA ASP A 171 15.62 -6.11 -5.02
C ASP A 171 15.84 -6.15 -3.49
N ARG A 172 14.89 -5.61 -2.72
CA ARG A 172 14.93 -5.71 -1.26
C ARG A 172 14.79 -7.15 -0.76
N ALA A 173 13.99 -7.98 -1.42
CA ALA A 173 13.81 -9.38 -1.04
C ALA A 173 15.08 -10.19 -1.32
N SER A 174 15.78 -9.95 -2.45
CA SER A 174 17.08 -10.54 -2.77
C SER A 174 18.14 -10.10 -1.77
N SER A 175 18.24 -8.80 -1.47
CA SER A 175 19.21 -8.28 -0.49
C SER A 175 19.02 -8.81 0.95
N GLN A 176 17.87 -9.44 1.25
CA GLN A 176 17.55 -10.07 2.52
C GLN A 176 17.58 -11.61 2.48
N ASP A 177 18.13 -12.20 1.42
CA ASP A 177 18.18 -13.63 1.17
C ASP A 177 16.79 -14.33 1.22
N VAL A 178 15.71 -13.60 0.91
CA VAL A 178 14.34 -14.14 0.84
C VAL A 178 14.09 -14.82 -0.50
N ILE A 179 14.71 -14.29 -1.56
CA ILE A 179 14.75 -14.85 -2.91
C ILE A 179 16.20 -14.87 -3.40
N GLU A 180 16.52 -15.80 -4.30
CA GLU A 180 17.86 -15.92 -4.89
C GLU A 180 18.08 -14.81 -5.95
N ASP A 181 19.35 -14.45 -6.20
CA ASP A 181 19.68 -13.37 -7.15
C ASP A 181 19.24 -13.71 -8.59
N ASP A 182 19.31 -14.98 -8.98
CA ASP A 182 18.85 -15.44 -10.28
C ASP A 182 17.31 -15.38 -10.42
N GLU A 183 16.57 -15.62 -9.34
CA GLU A 183 15.12 -15.42 -9.30
C GLU A 183 14.74 -13.94 -9.45
N ALA A 184 15.46 -13.04 -8.76
CA ALA A 184 15.28 -11.59 -8.89
C ALA A 184 15.55 -11.11 -10.32
N GLN A 185 16.64 -11.58 -10.94
CA GLN A 185 16.99 -11.28 -12.32
C GLN A 185 15.96 -11.82 -13.32
N MET A 186 15.36 -12.98 -13.04
CA MET A 186 14.29 -13.54 -13.87
C MET A 186 13.05 -12.64 -13.85
N VAL A 187 12.66 -12.11 -12.69
CA VAL A 187 11.52 -11.16 -12.59
C VAL A 187 11.80 -9.90 -13.39
N GLN A 188 13.00 -9.32 -13.29
CA GLN A 188 13.40 -8.16 -14.10
C GLN A 188 13.31 -8.45 -15.60
N SER A 189 13.81 -9.62 -16.04
CA SER A 189 13.76 -10.01 -17.44
C SER A 189 12.33 -10.17 -17.99
N ILE A 190 11.36 -10.52 -17.14
CA ILE A 190 9.94 -10.59 -17.53
C ILE A 190 9.39 -9.20 -17.85
N PHE A 191 9.72 -8.17 -17.08
CA PHE A 191 9.32 -6.80 -17.36
C PHE A 191 9.98 -6.26 -18.62
N GLU A 192 11.31 -6.46 -18.78
CA GLU A 192 12.04 -6.08 -19.99
C GLU A 192 11.48 -6.73 -21.26
N LEU A 193 10.98 -7.98 -21.15
CA LEU A 193 10.33 -8.66 -22.26
C LEU A 193 9.04 -7.96 -22.71
N GLY A 194 8.27 -7.39 -21.77
CA GLY A 194 7.05 -6.62 -22.05
C GLY A 194 7.31 -5.42 -22.96
N ASP A 195 8.44 -4.74 -22.77
CA ASP A 195 8.84 -3.56 -23.52
C ASP A 195 9.63 -3.89 -24.80
N THR A 196 10.03 -5.16 -24.95
CA THR A 196 10.85 -5.60 -26.08
C THR A 196 10.04 -5.64 -27.36
N ARG A 197 10.44 -4.85 -28.36
CA ARG A 197 9.79 -4.85 -29.67
C ARG A 197 10.19 -6.07 -30.46
N LEU A 198 9.21 -6.70 -31.14
CA LEU A 198 9.46 -7.87 -31.99
C LEU A 198 10.62 -7.62 -32.97
N ARG A 199 10.73 -6.41 -33.53
CA ARG A 199 11.81 -6.02 -34.44
C ARG A 199 13.22 -6.17 -33.86
N SER A 200 13.40 -6.07 -32.55
CA SER A 200 14.72 -6.20 -31.91
C SER A 200 15.16 -7.64 -31.71
N VAL A 201 14.24 -8.59 -31.79
CA VAL A 201 14.50 -10.04 -31.59
C VAL A 201 14.28 -10.87 -32.83
N MET A 202 13.63 -10.33 -33.88
CA MET A 202 13.41 -11.06 -35.13
C MET A 202 14.68 -11.12 -35.96
N VAL A 203 14.80 -12.18 -36.75
CA VAL A 203 15.81 -12.27 -37.83
C VAL A 203 15.36 -11.40 -39.00
N PRO A 204 16.20 -10.44 -39.46
CA PRO A 204 15.89 -9.65 -40.67
C PRO A 204 15.65 -10.52 -41.87
N ARG A 205 14.79 -10.07 -42.78
CA ARG A 205 14.46 -10.82 -44.02
C ARG A 205 15.71 -11.22 -44.82
N THR A 206 16.71 -10.34 -44.85
CA THR A 206 17.96 -10.57 -45.57
C THR A 206 18.84 -11.69 -44.99
N ASP A 207 18.64 -11.99 -43.70
CA ASP A 207 19.46 -12.93 -42.95
C ASP A 207 18.72 -14.25 -42.68
N MET A 208 17.47 -14.34 -43.13
CA MET A 208 16.67 -15.55 -43.00
C MET A 208 17.19 -16.65 -43.92
N VAL A 209 17.38 -17.85 -43.33
CA VAL A 209 17.59 -19.09 -44.13
C VAL A 209 16.23 -19.65 -44.48
N THR A 210 15.97 -19.73 -45.77
CA THR A 210 14.67 -20.20 -46.33
C THR A 210 14.91 -21.24 -47.41
N ILE A 211 13.87 -21.99 -47.75
CA ILE A 211 13.89 -22.95 -48.85
C ILE A 211 12.69 -22.73 -49.77
N ASP A 212 12.90 -22.82 -51.06
CA ASP A 212 11.82 -22.74 -52.04
C ASP A 212 11.01 -24.04 -52.08
N ILE A 213 9.68 -23.93 -52.25
CA ILE A 213 8.76 -25.09 -52.30
C ILE A 213 9.07 -26.04 -53.45
N SER A 214 9.70 -25.55 -54.51
CA SER A 214 10.12 -26.37 -55.67
C SER A 214 11.39 -27.18 -55.42
N GLU A 215 12.11 -26.92 -54.32
CA GLU A 215 13.33 -27.64 -54.02
C GLU A 215 13.11 -29.08 -53.60
N THR A 216 14.12 -29.91 -53.82
CA THR A 216 14.04 -31.35 -53.49
C THR A 216 14.20 -31.61 -51.99
N VAL A 217 13.67 -32.71 -51.51
CA VAL A 217 13.81 -33.13 -50.12
C VAL A 217 15.29 -33.33 -49.75
N GLU A 218 16.12 -33.77 -50.68
CA GLU A 218 17.55 -33.95 -50.49
C GLU A 218 18.24 -32.59 -50.22
N ASN A 219 17.88 -31.54 -50.98
CA ASN A 219 18.40 -30.18 -50.78
C ASN A 219 17.91 -29.62 -49.45
N ALA A 220 16.70 -29.88 -49.06
CA ALA A 220 16.17 -29.49 -47.75
C ALA A 220 16.96 -30.12 -46.60
N ILE A 221 17.23 -31.43 -46.66
CA ILE A 221 18.04 -32.11 -45.63
C ILE A 221 19.45 -31.51 -45.55
N ASN A 222 20.07 -31.27 -46.70
CA ASN A 222 21.39 -30.67 -46.77
C ASN A 222 21.41 -29.24 -46.17
N LEU A 223 20.34 -28.46 -46.38
CA LEU A 223 20.18 -27.11 -45.81
C LEU A 223 20.04 -27.17 -44.29
N PHE A 224 19.22 -28.08 -43.76
CA PHE A 224 19.10 -28.30 -42.32
C PHE A 224 20.43 -28.66 -41.67
N MET A 225 21.19 -29.59 -42.29
CA MET A 225 22.48 -30.02 -41.78
C MET A 225 23.54 -28.93 -41.78
N ARG A 226 23.52 -28.03 -42.77
CA ARG A 226 24.51 -26.92 -42.86
C ARG A 226 24.13 -25.73 -42.00
N SER A 227 22.84 -25.38 -41.91
CA SER A 227 22.38 -24.22 -41.18
C SER A 227 22.30 -24.46 -39.69
N GLY A 228 22.09 -25.70 -39.24
CA GLY A 228 21.88 -26.06 -37.84
C GLY A 228 20.52 -25.63 -37.29
N TYR A 229 19.64 -25.04 -38.10
CA TYR A 229 18.32 -24.63 -37.67
C TYR A 229 17.37 -25.82 -37.57
N SER A 230 16.52 -25.84 -36.52
CA SER A 230 15.48 -26.85 -36.34
C SER A 230 14.22 -26.56 -37.17
N ARG A 231 14.05 -25.34 -37.67
CA ARG A 231 12.91 -24.90 -38.48
C ARG A 231 13.39 -23.94 -39.56
N ILE A 232 13.01 -24.20 -40.77
CA ILE A 232 13.34 -23.36 -41.93
C ILE A 232 12.02 -23.06 -42.65
N PRO A 233 11.69 -21.78 -42.91
CA PRO A 233 10.50 -21.39 -43.65
C PRO A 233 10.57 -21.92 -45.09
N VAL A 234 9.48 -22.47 -45.58
CA VAL A 234 9.31 -22.86 -47.00
C VAL A 234 8.60 -21.70 -47.70
N LEU A 235 9.18 -21.17 -48.75
CA LEU A 235 8.64 -20.07 -49.52
C LEU A 235 8.00 -20.57 -50.81
N GLY A 236 6.91 -19.93 -51.23
CA GLY A 236 6.28 -20.11 -52.51
C GLY A 236 6.85 -19.14 -53.56
N GLU A 237 5.99 -18.28 -54.12
CA GLU A 237 6.39 -17.36 -55.19
C GLU A 237 7.25 -16.20 -54.74
N ASP A 238 7.10 -15.76 -53.49
CA ASP A 238 7.88 -14.68 -52.92
C ASP A 238 8.13 -14.87 -51.40
N PHE A 239 8.87 -13.93 -50.76
CA PHE A 239 9.22 -13.97 -49.34
C PHE A 239 8.02 -13.83 -48.40
N ASP A 240 6.89 -13.36 -48.87
CA ASP A 240 5.67 -13.22 -48.08
C ASP A 240 4.73 -14.41 -48.22
N ASP A 241 4.99 -15.29 -49.22
CA ASP A 241 4.25 -16.54 -49.44
C ASP A 241 4.89 -17.71 -48.68
N VAL A 242 4.66 -17.77 -47.38
CA VAL A 242 5.15 -18.87 -46.53
C VAL A 242 4.15 -20.02 -46.56
N ARG A 243 4.65 -21.23 -46.87
CA ARG A 243 3.86 -22.46 -47.05
C ARG A 243 4.01 -23.46 -45.90
#